data_b3791be8da5f8975e01da49179e2c3af
#
_entry.id   b3791be8da5f8975e01da49179e2c3af
#
_cell.length_a   1.000
_cell.length_b   1.000
_cell.length_c   1.000
_cell.angle_alpha   90.00
_cell.angle_beta   90.00
_cell.angle_gamma   90.00
#
_symmetry.space_group_name_H-M   'P 1'
#
loop_
_entity.id
_entity.type
_entity.pdbx_description
1 polymer ?
#
loop_
_entity_poly.entity_id
_entity_poly.type
_entity_poly.pdbx_seq_one_letter_code
_entity_poly.pdbx_strand_id
1 'polypeptide(L)'
;NLRKILKIIKDFINFIKKENPDVFIGIDSPSFNSGVCKVLRKDTSIKTVQYVCPQFWAWRYNRVYKFNALYHKIFSLFPFESELLKKHEVNFSYVGHPLAKNLPIDSNDQELKKTLNISLDKKVIAILPGSRKSEIKHHAKPISDFVNKYKKKNPDDEIILALNKKSDLLGGLEKLSKTIRVVYDSSHKILASCNLAVIASGTATLEAAILAKPMVVIYKSNNLKNFILSNFFLKTEYISL
;
A
#
# COMPACT_ATOMS: atom_id res chain seq x y z
N ASN A 1 0.60 -7.40 22.59
CA ASN A 1 1.17 -8.68 23.05
C ASN A 1 2.68 -8.79 22.74
N LEU A 2 3.47 -7.83 23.26
CA LEU A 2 4.90 -7.69 22.98
C LEU A 2 5.68 -8.96 23.32
N ARG A 3 5.40 -9.59 24.48
CA ARG A 3 6.06 -10.84 24.91
C ARG A 3 5.92 -11.97 23.89
N LYS A 4 4.74 -12.10 23.27
CA LYS A 4 4.50 -13.11 22.23
C LYS A 4 5.35 -12.84 20.97
N ILE A 5 5.45 -11.57 20.56
CA ILE A 5 6.27 -11.19 19.39
C ILE A 5 7.75 -11.46 19.67
N LEU A 6 8.25 -11.09 20.84
CA LEU A 6 9.64 -11.33 21.21
C LEU A 6 9.98 -12.83 21.26
N LYS A 7 9.04 -13.67 21.78
CA LYS A 7 9.18 -15.12 21.74
C LYS A 7 9.28 -15.64 20.30
N ILE A 8 8.35 -15.21 19.43
CA ILE A 8 8.38 -15.60 18.00
C ILE A 8 9.70 -15.24 17.35
N ILE A 9 10.22 -14.02 17.59
CA ILE A 9 11.51 -13.59 17.05
C ILE A 9 12.63 -14.51 17.55
N LYS A 10 12.66 -14.84 18.84
CA LYS A 10 13.67 -15.72 19.43
C LYS A 10 13.61 -17.13 18.84
N ASP A 11 12.42 -17.72 18.78
CA ASP A 11 12.21 -19.06 18.24
C ASP A 11 12.61 -19.12 16.74
N PHE A 12 12.28 -18.07 15.99
CA PHE A 12 12.63 -17.94 14.58
C PHE A 12 14.16 -17.79 14.37
N ILE A 13 14.83 -17.01 15.20
CA ILE A 13 16.31 -16.90 15.15
C ILE A 13 16.96 -18.25 15.44
N ASN A 14 16.49 -18.98 16.43
CA ASN A 14 17.01 -20.31 16.75
C ASN A 14 16.82 -21.29 15.58
N PHE A 15 15.68 -21.24 14.92
CA PHE A 15 15.41 -22.01 13.71
C PHE A 15 16.41 -21.66 12.60
N ILE A 16 16.60 -20.36 12.28
CA ILE A 16 17.54 -19.92 11.26
C ILE A 16 18.98 -20.37 11.58
N LYS A 17 19.40 -20.24 12.84
CA LYS A 17 20.73 -20.69 13.26
C LYS A 17 20.93 -22.21 13.10
N LYS A 18 19.88 -22.98 13.34
CA LYS A 18 19.89 -24.45 13.16
C LYS A 18 20.01 -24.84 11.69
N GLU A 19 19.20 -24.21 10.83
CA GLU A 19 19.18 -24.47 9.38
C GLU A 19 20.44 -23.91 8.67
N ASN A 20 21.10 -22.93 9.28
CA ASN A 20 22.33 -22.29 8.83
C ASN A 20 22.33 -21.92 7.32
N PRO A 21 21.36 -21.16 6.82
CA PRO A 21 21.30 -20.76 5.41
C PRO A 21 22.43 -19.77 5.08
N ASP A 22 22.85 -19.72 3.82
CA ASP A 22 23.84 -18.73 3.36
C ASP A 22 23.32 -17.28 3.47
N VAL A 23 22.03 -17.09 3.24
CA VAL A 23 21.38 -15.77 3.19
C VAL A 23 20.04 -15.80 3.88
N PHE A 24 19.78 -14.79 4.71
CA PHE A 24 18.47 -14.43 5.25
C PHE A 24 17.92 -13.22 4.50
N ILE A 25 16.78 -13.36 3.85
CA ILE A 25 16.08 -12.25 3.15
C ILE A 25 14.83 -11.89 3.93
N GLY A 26 14.85 -10.75 4.61
CA GLY A 26 13.66 -10.17 5.26
C GLY A 26 12.83 -9.38 4.25
N ILE A 27 11.56 -9.78 4.06
CA ILE A 27 10.64 -9.10 3.15
C ILE A 27 9.72 -8.20 3.95
N ASP A 28 9.67 -6.89 3.61
CA ASP A 28 8.86 -5.89 4.32
C ASP A 28 9.10 -5.91 5.84
N SER A 29 8.11 -5.62 6.67
CA SER A 29 8.14 -5.72 8.15
C SER A 29 9.48 -5.33 8.82
N PRO A 30 10.00 -4.12 8.57
CA PRO A 30 11.37 -3.75 8.94
C PRO A 30 11.65 -3.82 10.46
N SER A 31 10.62 -3.65 11.29
CA SER A 31 10.79 -3.73 12.75
C SER A 31 11.01 -5.16 13.24
N PHE A 32 10.39 -6.15 12.59
CA PHE A 32 10.62 -7.56 12.87
C PHE A 32 11.98 -7.99 12.33
N ASN A 33 12.24 -7.73 11.05
CA ASN A 33 13.47 -8.14 10.38
C ASN A 33 14.71 -7.54 11.01
N SER A 34 14.68 -6.27 11.44
CA SER A 34 15.82 -5.64 12.11
C SER A 34 16.20 -6.34 13.42
N GLY A 35 15.20 -6.86 14.15
CA GLY A 35 15.45 -7.67 15.35
C GLY A 35 16.17 -8.97 15.05
N VAL A 36 15.74 -9.67 14.00
CA VAL A 36 16.38 -10.90 13.52
C VAL A 36 17.78 -10.60 12.99
N CYS A 37 17.93 -9.65 12.07
CA CYS A 37 19.20 -9.31 11.44
C CYS A 37 20.25 -8.87 12.45
N LYS A 38 19.87 -8.13 13.51
CA LYS A 38 20.79 -7.72 14.57
C LYS A 38 21.49 -8.90 15.22
N VAL A 39 20.78 -9.99 15.47
CA VAL A 39 21.33 -11.19 16.10
C VAL A 39 22.14 -12.00 15.08
N LEU A 40 21.62 -12.21 13.87
CA LEU A 40 22.33 -12.95 12.83
C LEU A 40 23.68 -12.28 12.47
N ARG A 41 23.71 -10.95 12.34
CA ARG A 41 24.93 -10.18 12.06
C ARG A 41 25.99 -10.30 13.15
N LYS A 42 25.56 -10.46 14.40
CA LYS A 42 26.47 -10.58 15.54
C LYS A 42 26.99 -12.00 15.73
N ASP A 43 26.13 -13.00 15.57
CA ASP A 43 26.36 -14.35 16.08
C ASP A 43 26.63 -15.37 14.97
N THR A 44 26.50 -14.99 13.68
CA THR A 44 26.60 -15.92 12.54
C THR A 44 27.30 -15.28 11.35
N SER A 45 27.67 -16.09 10.35
CA SER A 45 28.17 -15.65 9.04
C SER A 45 27.07 -15.42 8.01
N ILE A 46 25.80 -15.68 8.37
CA ILE A 46 24.65 -15.58 7.49
C ILE A 46 24.51 -14.16 6.93
N LYS A 47 24.43 -14.04 5.62
CA LYS A 47 24.21 -12.75 4.97
C LYS A 47 22.78 -12.27 5.21
N THR A 48 22.60 -11.01 5.58
CA THR A 48 21.30 -10.41 5.86
C THR A 48 20.93 -9.43 4.78
N VAL A 49 19.76 -9.61 4.18
CA VAL A 49 19.22 -8.77 3.11
C VAL A 49 17.83 -8.28 3.49
N GLN A 50 17.53 -7.02 3.22
CA GLN A 50 16.19 -6.46 3.37
C GLN A 50 15.61 -6.18 1.99
N TYR A 51 14.54 -6.86 1.65
CA TYR A 51 13.71 -6.56 0.48
C TYR A 51 12.57 -5.64 0.91
N VAL A 52 12.37 -4.55 0.22
CA VAL A 52 11.63 -3.33 0.59
C VAL A 52 12.40 -2.47 1.59
N CYS A 53 12.86 -1.33 1.11
CA CYS A 53 13.57 -0.37 1.96
C CYS A 53 12.68 0.08 3.13
N PRO A 54 13.17 0.05 4.37
CA PRO A 54 12.41 0.60 5.49
C PRO A 54 12.08 2.09 5.28
N GLN A 55 10.84 2.48 5.47
CA GLN A 55 10.37 3.87 5.28
C GLN A 55 10.92 4.81 6.37
N PHE A 56 12.25 5.00 6.39
CA PHE A 56 12.92 5.82 7.40
C PHE A 56 12.69 7.32 7.17
N TRP A 57 12.50 7.75 5.94
CA TRP A 57 12.29 9.14 5.55
C TRP A 57 10.97 9.73 6.09
N ALA A 58 9.95 8.89 6.30
CA ALA A 58 8.63 9.36 6.71
C ALA A 58 8.56 9.77 8.20
N TRP A 59 9.28 9.09 9.09
CA TRP A 59 9.09 9.31 10.53
C TRP A 59 10.26 8.91 11.46
N ARG A 60 11.24 8.16 10.99
CA ARG A 60 12.37 7.68 11.80
C ARG A 60 13.69 7.77 11.04
N TYR A 61 14.03 8.96 10.58
CA TYR A 61 15.19 9.20 9.74
C TYR A 61 16.48 8.59 10.29
N ASN A 62 16.72 8.70 11.60
CA ASN A 62 17.92 8.17 12.26
C ASN A 62 18.10 6.63 12.14
N ARG A 63 17.10 5.91 11.63
CA ARG A 63 17.26 4.46 11.37
C ARG A 63 18.27 4.17 10.27
N VAL A 64 18.45 5.06 9.31
CA VAL A 64 19.37 4.86 8.18
C VAL A 64 20.79 4.60 8.65
N TYR A 65 21.23 5.26 9.72
CA TYR A 65 22.58 5.08 10.29
C TYR A 65 22.86 3.68 10.83
N LYS A 66 21.85 2.86 11.02
CA LYS A 66 21.95 1.48 11.49
C LYS A 66 21.88 0.44 10.37
N PHE A 67 21.60 0.86 9.14
CA PHE A 67 21.32 -0.07 8.06
C PHE A 67 22.53 -0.93 7.71
N ASN A 68 23.73 -0.35 7.60
CA ASN A 68 24.95 -1.11 7.31
C ASN A 68 25.34 -2.10 8.43
N ALA A 69 24.94 -1.81 9.68
CA ALA A 69 25.14 -2.74 10.79
C ALA A 69 24.11 -3.88 10.80
N LEU A 70 22.94 -3.69 10.19
CA LEU A 70 21.86 -4.67 10.17
C LEU A 70 21.82 -5.49 8.89
N TYR A 71 22.07 -4.86 7.74
CA TYR A 71 21.89 -5.45 6.44
C TYR A 71 23.17 -5.44 5.62
N HIS A 72 23.50 -6.55 4.99
CA HIS A 72 24.57 -6.59 3.99
C HIS A 72 24.11 -5.90 2.71
N LYS A 73 22.79 -5.93 2.42
CA LYS A 73 22.21 -5.29 1.26
C LYS A 73 20.73 -4.95 1.49
N ILE A 74 20.29 -3.84 0.89
CA ILE A 74 18.89 -3.44 0.82
C ILE A 74 18.45 -3.42 -0.64
N PHE A 75 17.29 -4.00 -0.94
CA PHE A 75 16.62 -3.82 -2.22
C PHE A 75 15.57 -2.73 -2.11
N SER A 76 15.78 -1.61 -2.82
CA SER A 76 14.85 -0.49 -2.86
C SER A 76 13.88 -0.63 -4.02
N LEU A 77 12.64 -0.17 -3.81
CA LEU A 77 11.56 -0.27 -4.78
C LEU A 77 11.31 1.04 -5.52
N PHE A 78 11.70 2.18 -4.94
CA PHE A 78 11.43 3.50 -5.49
C PHE A 78 12.73 4.24 -5.83
N PRO A 79 12.77 5.01 -6.95
CA PRO A 79 13.97 5.73 -7.36
C PRO A 79 14.48 6.70 -6.29
N PHE A 80 13.60 7.45 -5.63
CA PHE A 80 13.97 8.43 -4.59
C PHE A 80 14.65 7.78 -3.37
N GLU A 81 14.34 6.52 -3.05
CA GLU A 81 15.01 5.77 -1.98
C GLU A 81 16.49 5.58 -2.30
N SER A 82 16.81 5.38 -3.57
CA SER A 82 18.19 5.19 -4.03
C SER A 82 19.07 6.40 -3.75
N GLU A 83 18.55 7.61 -3.98
CA GLU A 83 19.25 8.86 -3.69
C GLU A 83 19.50 9.02 -2.19
N LEU A 84 18.48 8.72 -1.36
CA LEU A 84 18.57 8.79 0.08
C LEU A 84 19.56 7.76 0.65
N LEU A 85 19.52 6.51 0.16
CA LEU A 85 20.43 5.45 0.60
C LEU A 85 21.88 5.73 0.19
N LYS A 86 22.10 6.24 -1.03
CA LYS A 86 23.41 6.66 -1.54
C LYS A 86 24.04 7.75 -0.66
N LYS A 87 23.24 8.75 -0.27
CA LYS A 87 23.67 9.86 0.61
C LYS A 87 24.20 9.35 1.97
N HIS A 88 23.75 8.20 2.42
CA HIS A 88 24.15 7.57 3.69
C HIS A 88 25.06 6.37 3.50
N GLU A 89 25.67 6.19 2.31
CA GLU A 89 26.63 5.12 2.00
C GLU A 89 26.08 3.72 2.32
N VAL A 90 24.76 3.54 2.23
CA VAL A 90 24.12 2.25 2.46
C VAL A 90 24.32 1.36 1.25
N ASN A 91 24.68 0.09 1.46
CA ASN A 91 24.77 -0.89 0.37
C ASN A 91 23.35 -1.28 -0.10
N PHE A 92 22.97 -0.87 -1.30
CA PHE A 92 21.64 -1.14 -1.86
C PHE A 92 21.69 -1.50 -3.36
N SER A 93 20.59 -2.03 -3.85
CA SER A 93 20.28 -2.10 -5.28
C SER A 93 18.84 -1.68 -5.52
N TYR A 94 18.62 -0.84 -6.50
CA TYR A 94 17.27 -0.52 -6.99
C TYR A 94 16.76 -1.67 -7.85
N VAL A 95 15.63 -2.24 -7.52
CA VAL A 95 15.03 -3.39 -8.21
C VAL A 95 13.67 -3.08 -8.85
N GLY A 96 13.13 -1.89 -8.59
CA GLY A 96 11.80 -1.50 -9.05
C GLY A 96 10.67 -2.15 -8.23
N HIS A 97 9.46 -1.64 -8.43
CA HIS A 97 8.29 -2.16 -7.71
C HIS A 97 7.64 -3.30 -8.50
N PRO A 98 7.34 -4.45 -7.88
CA PRO A 98 6.75 -5.61 -8.56
C PRO A 98 5.42 -5.33 -9.28
N LEU A 99 4.63 -4.38 -8.76
CA LEU A 99 3.37 -3.99 -9.39
C LEU A 99 3.54 -3.51 -10.84
N ALA A 100 4.68 -2.91 -11.19
CA ALA A 100 4.93 -2.44 -12.56
C ALA A 100 4.88 -3.56 -13.60
N LYS A 101 5.17 -4.82 -13.22
CA LYS A 101 5.08 -5.97 -14.12
C LYS A 101 3.68 -6.56 -14.23
N ASN A 102 2.85 -6.36 -13.20
CA ASN A 102 1.58 -7.08 -13.05
C ASN A 102 0.36 -6.24 -13.43
N LEU A 103 0.56 -4.94 -13.65
CA LEU A 103 -0.54 -4.06 -14.04
C LEU A 103 -0.72 -4.03 -15.55
N PRO A 104 -1.96 -3.94 -16.04
CA PRO A 104 -2.27 -3.88 -17.47
C PRO A 104 -1.99 -2.47 -18.05
N ILE A 105 -0.71 -2.06 -18.05
CA ILE A 105 -0.29 -0.71 -18.48
C ILE A 105 -0.63 -0.46 -19.96
N ASP A 106 -0.47 -1.48 -20.79
CA ASP A 106 -0.70 -1.41 -22.25
C ASP A 106 -2.13 -1.84 -22.62
N SER A 107 -3.02 -2.05 -21.65
CA SER A 107 -4.37 -2.49 -21.97
C SER A 107 -5.21 -1.36 -22.56
N ASN A 108 -6.00 -1.69 -23.57
CA ASN A 108 -6.97 -0.77 -24.14
C ASN A 108 -8.12 -0.56 -23.14
N ASP A 109 -8.31 0.68 -22.68
CA ASP A 109 -9.39 1.06 -21.77
C ASP A 109 -10.76 0.61 -22.27
N GLN A 110 -11.00 0.62 -23.59
CA GLN A 110 -12.25 0.19 -24.22
C GLN A 110 -12.47 -1.31 -24.09
N GLU A 111 -11.42 -2.12 -24.24
CA GLU A 111 -11.49 -3.56 -24.08
C GLU A 111 -11.77 -3.95 -22.63
N LEU A 112 -11.12 -3.28 -21.67
CA LEU A 112 -11.42 -3.46 -20.25
C LEU A 112 -12.84 -3.06 -19.89
N LYS A 113 -13.34 -1.95 -20.43
CA LYS A 113 -14.74 -1.55 -20.26
C LYS A 113 -15.71 -2.62 -20.78
N LYS A 114 -15.46 -3.18 -21.97
CA LYS A 114 -16.26 -4.29 -22.52
C LYS A 114 -16.25 -5.52 -21.60
N THR A 115 -15.07 -5.94 -21.14
CA THR A 115 -14.92 -7.09 -20.23
C THR A 115 -15.68 -6.90 -18.92
N LEU A 116 -15.78 -5.66 -18.47
CA LEU A 116 -16.52 -5.29 -17.25
C LEU A 116 -18.00 -4.96 -17.53
N ASN A 117 -18.49 -5.07 -18.78
CA ASN A 117 -19.82 -4.64 -19.21
C ASN A 117 -20.10 -3.16 -18.84
N ILE A 118 -19.13 -2.30 -19.09
CA ILE A 118 -19.23 -0.85 -18.90
C ILE A 118 -19.46 -0.21 -20.27
N SER A 119 -20.38 0.73 -20.36
CA SER A 119 -20.65 1.50 -21.58
C SER A 119 -19.41 2.33 -21.97
N LEU A 120 -19.06 2.34 -23.27
CA LEU A 120 -17.85 2.96 -23.76
C LEU A 120 -17.91 4.49 -23.74
N ASP A 121 -19.09 5.04 -23.88
CA ASP A 121 -19.39 6.48 -23.91
C ASP A 121 -19.48 7.11 -22.51
N LYS A 122 -19.64 6.30 -21.46
CA LYS A 122 -19.76 6.80 -20.09
C LYS A 122 -18.41 7.06 -19.45
N LYS A 123 -18.35 8.15 -18.66
CA LYS A 123 -17.25 8.36 -17.73
C LYS A 123 -17.39 7.40 -16.55
N VAL A 124 -16.26 6.84 -16.14
CA VAL A 124 -16.19 5.87 -15.05
C VAL A 124 -15.43 6.47 -13.88
N ILE A 125 -16.06 6.50 -12.72
CA ILE A 125 -15.45 6.89 -11.46
C ILE A 125 -15.23 5.63 -10.63
N ALA A 126 -13.97 5.29 -10.40
CA ALA A 126 -13.61 4.18 -9.53
C ALA A 126 -13.54 4.63 -8.07
N ILE A 127 -14.12 3.88 -7.15
CA ILE A 127 -14.03 4.13 -5.70
C ILE A 127 -13.39 2.92 -5.03
N LEU A 128 -12.24 3.13 -4.38
CA LEU A 128 -11.52 2.13 -3.61
C LEU A 128 -11.46 2.57 -2.14
N PRO A 129 -12.35 2.09 -1.27
CA PRO A 129 -12.52 2.61 0.10
C PRO A 129 -11.44 2.13 1.08
N GLY A 130 -10.53 1.26 0.64
CA GLY A 130 -9.52 0.60 1.45
C GLY A 130 -9.70 -0.91 1.50
N SER A 131 -8.71 -1.59 2.09
CA SER A 131 -8.67 -3.06 2.17
C SER A 131 -9.06 -3.61 3.55
N ARG A 132 -8.99 -2.79 4.60
CA ARG A 132 -9.32 -3.20 5.97
C ARG A 132 -10.72 -2.74 6.37
N LYS A 133 -11.46 -3.59 7.07
CA LYS A 133 -12.82 -3.26 7.55
C LYS A 133 -12.88 -1.95 8.34
N SER A 134 -11.86 -1.63 9.12
CA SER A 134 -11.78 -0.36 9.87
C SER A 134 -11.64 0.85 8.96
N GLU A 135 -10.83 0.75 7.91
CA GLU A 135 -10.65 1.81 6.89
C GLU A 135 -11.97 2.06 6.17
N ILE A 136 -12.58 0.99 5.65
CA ILE A 136 -13.85 1.04 4.94
C ILE A 136 -14.94 1.71 5.79
N LYS A 137 -15.05 1.34 7.07
CA LYS A 137 -16.01 1.99 8.01
C LYS A 137 -15.79 3.50 8.13
N HIS A 138 -14.54 3.95 8.23
CA HIS A 138 -14.23 5.38 8.35
C HIS A 138 -14.50 6.15 7.06
N HIS A 139 -14.28 5.52 5.91
CA HIS A 139 -14.45 6.14 4.59
C HIS A 139 -15.90 6.05 4.08
N ALA A 140 -16.73 5.16 4.62
CA ALA A 140 -18.09 4.90 4.11
C ALA A 140 -18.97 6.15 4.04
N LYS A 141 -19.01 6.97 5.09
CA LYS A 141 -19.81 8.20 5.10
C LYS A 141 -19.30 9.23 4.08
N PRO A 142 -18.01 9.63 4.06
CA PRO A 142 -17.47 10.54 3.03
C PRO A 142 -17.76 10.06 1.61
N ILE A 143 -17.60 8.76 1.35
CA ILE A 143 -17.88 8.16 0.04
C ILE A 143 -19.36 8.27 -0.30
N SER A 144 -20.25 7.97 0.65
CA SER A 144 -21.71 8.10 0.44
C SER A 144 -22.12 9.54 0.13
N ASP A 145 -21.57 10.49 0.88
CA ASP A 145 -21.84 11.92 0.67
C ASP A 145 -21.33 12.37 -0.71
N PHE A 146 -20.16 11.92 -1.13
CA PHE A 146 -19.59 12.17 -2.45
C PHE A 146 -20.49 11.59 -3.55
N VAL A 147 -20.83 10.30 -3.48
CA VAL A 147 -21.65 9.62 -4.50
C VAL A 147 -22.99 10.32 -4.68
N ASN A 148 -23.67 10.66 -3.59
CA ASN A 148 -24.96 11.34 -3.63
C ASN A 148 -24.88 12.73 -4.27
N LYS A 149 -23.81 13.49 -3.97
CA LYS A 149 -23.61 14.83 -4.58
C LYS A 149 -23.20 14.73 -6.04
N TYR A 150 -22.31 13.78 -6.37
CA TYR A 150 -21.81 13.60 -7.72
C TYR A 150 -22.91 13.16 -8.69
N LYS A 151 -23.70 12.14 -8.32
CA LYS A 151 -24.79 11.63 -9.15
C LYS A 151 -25.89 12.64 -9.42
N LYS A 152 -26.13 13.59 -8.51
CA LYS A 152 -27.07 14.70 -8.76
C LYS A 152 -26.62 15.63 -9.90
N LYS A 153 -25.30 15.81 -10.07
CA LYS A 153 -24.71 16.67 -11.10
C LYS A 153 -24.38 15.93 -12.39
N ASN A 154 -24.06 14.65 -12.30
CA ASN A 154 -23.58 13.80 -13.38
C ASN A 154 -24.34 12.47 -13.33
N PRO A 155 -25.66 12.46 -13.71
CA PRO A 155 -26.49 11.26 -13.57
C PRO A 155 -26.04 10.11 -14.50
N ASP A 156 -25.47 10.44 -15.66
CA ASP A 156 -25.09 9.47 -16.70
C ASP A 156 -23.73 8.79 -16.42
N ASP A 157 -22.87 9.41 -15.61
CA ASP A 157 -21.56 8.84 -15.28
C ASP A 157 -21.70 7.55 -14.48
N GLU A 158 -20.86 6.57 -14.75
CA GLU A 158 -20.85 5.30 -14.02
C GLU A 158 -19.94 5.38 -12.81
N ILE A 159 -20.46 5.05 -11.64
CA ILE A 159 -19.68 4.96 -10.40
C ILE A 159 -19.55 3.49 -10.03
N ILE A 160 -18.31 3.03 -9.85
CA ILE A 160 -18.01 1.63 -9.49
C ILE A 160 -17.29 1.59 -8.16
N LEU A 161 -17.89 0.92 -7.19
CA LEU A 161 -17.27 0.63 -5.89
C LEU A 161 -16.52 -0.70 -5.99
N ALA A 162 -15.20 -0.65 -5.92
CA ALA A 162 -14.33 -1.83 -5.94
C ALA A 162 -14.01 -2.29 -4.51
N LEU A 163 -14.37 -3.52 -4.19
CA LEU A 163 -14.12 -4.17 -2.90
C LEU A 163 -13.38 -5.50 -3.12
N ASN A 164 -12.62 -5.95 -2.12
CA ASN A 164 -11.94 -7.25 -2.21
C ASN A 164 -12.96 -8.41 -2.12
N LYS A 165 -13.95 -8.28 -1.24
CA LYS A 165 -14.94 -9.33 -1.00
C LYS A 165 -16.29 -8.77 -0.53
N LYS A 166 -17.34 -9.56 -0.67
CA LYS A 166 -18.70 -9.17 -0.29
C LYS A 166 -18.84 -8.74 1.18
N SER A 167 -18.09 -9.35 2.09
CA SER A 167 -18.08 -9.00 3.51
C SER A 167 -17.47 -7.63 3.82
N ASP A 168 -16.89 -6.95 2.84
CA ASP A 168 -16.34 -5.60 2.95
C ASP A 168 -17.39 -4.51 2.60
N LEU A 169 -18.55 -4.92 2.10
CA LEU A 169 -19.70 -4.04 1.89
C LEU A 169 -20.36 -3.75 3.25
N LEU A 170 -19.91 -2.70 3.93
CA LEU A 170 -20.28 -2.38 5.31
C LEU A 170 -20.21 -0.86 5.58
N GLY A 171 -20.66 -0.43 6.76
CA GLY A 171 -20.53 0.96 7.23
C GLY A 171 -21.46 1.96 6.52
N GLY A 172 -22.55 1.48 5.88
CA GLY A 172 -23.49 2.28 5.12
C GLY A 172 -23.28 2.20 3.60
N LEU A 173 -22.19 1.57 3.12
CA LEU A 173 -21.96 1.32 1.69
C LEU A 173 -22.99 0.35 1.11
N GLU A 174 -23.68 -0.45 1.95
CA GLU A 174 -24.76 -1.36 1.56
C GLU A 174 -25.92 -0.60 0.91
N LYS A 175 -26.18 0.63 1.36
CA LYS A 175 -27.21 1.49 0.76
C LYS A 175 -26.80 1.94 -0.64
N LEU A 176 -25.52 2.21 -0.85
CA LEU A 176 -24.98 2.64 -2.15
C LEU A 176 -25.05 1.52 -3.19
N SER A 177 -24.94 0.25 -2.79
CA SER A 177 -24.99 -0.88 -3.72
C SER A 177 -26.33 -0.98 -4.50
N LYS A 178 -27.36 -0.23 -4.06
CA LYS A 178 -28.64 -0.11 -4.78
C LYS A 178 -28.62 0.97 -5.89
N THR A 179 -27.64 1.88 -5.85
CA THR A 179 -27.57 3.06 -6.74
C THR A 179 -26.32 3.11 -7.59
N ILE A 180 -25.28 2.41 -7.19
CA ILE A 180 -24.02 2.30 -7.92
C ILE A 180 -23.61 0.84 -8.07
N ARG A 181 -22.77 0.58 -9.04
CA ARG A 181 -22.22 -0.76 -9.28
C ARG A 181 -21.18 -1.13 -8.23
N VAL A 182 -21.26 -2.36 -7.70
CA VAL A 182 -20.25 -2.93 -6.81
C VAL A 182 -19.58 -4.11 -7.50
N VAL A 183 -18.24 -4.11 -7.52
CA VAL A 183 -17.43 -5.17 -8.12
C VAL A 183 -16.45 -5.68 -7.09
N TYR A 184 -16.20 -6.99 -7.14
CA TYR A 184 -15.31 -7.65 -6.19
C TYR A 184 -14.08 -8.21 -6.91
N ASP A 185 -12.93 -8.20 -6.21
CA ASP A 185 -11.67 -8.82 -6.65
C ASP A 185 -11.18 -8.41 -8.05
N SER A 186 -11.44 -7.15 -8.43
CA SER A 186 -11.10 -6.62 -9.76
C SER A 186 -10.61 -5.17 -9.71
N SER A 187 -10.07 -4.73 -8.59
CA SER A 187 -9.69 -3.32 -8.37
C SER A 187 -8.73 -2.80 -9.44
N HIS A 188 -7.71 -3.56 -9.83
CA HIS A 188 -6.74 -3.18 -10.85
C HIS A 188 -7.37 -3.00 -12.25
N LYS A 189 -8.34 -3.85 -12.64
CA LYS A 189 -9.05 -3.74 -13.93
C LYS A 189 -9.93 -2.50 -13.95
N ILE A 190 -10.59 -2.21 -12.82
CA ILE A 190 -11.45 -1.03 -12.69
C ILE A 190 -10.61 0.24 -12.69
N LEU A 191 -9.46 0.26 -12.00
CA LEU A 191 -8.51 1.37 -12.06
C LEU A 191 -8.02 1.60 -13.49
N ALA A 192 -7.63 0.54 -14.19
CA ALA A 192 -7.17 0.66 -15.58
C ALA A 192 -8.24 1.21 -16.53
N SER A 193 -9.54 0.92 -16.28
CA SER A 193 -10.66 1.37 -17.12
C SER A 193 -11.32 2.68 -16.69
N CYS A 194 -10.95 3.26 -15.54
CA CYS A 194 -11.59 4.47 -15.04
C CYS A 194 -11.01 5.77 -15.62
N ASN A 195 -11.84 6.83 -15.60
CA ASN A 195 -11.43 8.19 -15.94
C ASN A 195 -10.93 8.97 -14.72
N LEU A 196 -11.44 8.62 -13.53
CA LEU A 196 -11.04 9.20 -12.25
C LEU A 196 -11.17 8.15 -11.16
N ALA A 197 -10.24 8.14 -10.23
CA ALA A 197 -10.28 7.27 -9.06
C ALA A 197 -10.39 8.06 -7.75
N VAL A 198 -11.24 7.59 -6.83
CA VAL A 198 -11.30 8.05 -5.44
C VAL A 198 -10.79 6.91 -4.57
N ILE A 199 -9.61 7.08 -3.99
CA ILE A 199 -8.84 5.98 -3.42
C ILE A 199 -8.46 6.27 -1.97
N ALA A 200 -8.68 5.30 -1.08
CA ALA A 200 -8.08 5.33 0.25
C ALA A 200 -6.55 5.24 0.14
N SER A 201 -5.84 6.06 0.94
CA SER A 201 -4.38 6.04 0.98
C SER A 201 -3.84 4.63 1.24
N GLY A 202 -2.94 4.14 0.39
CA GLY A 202 -2.36 2.79 0.45
C GLY A 202 -1.78 2.35 -0.90
N THR A 203 -1.56 1.06 -1.07
CA THR A 203 -0.95 0.49 -2.30
C THR A 203 -1.75 0.79 -3.58
N ALA A 204 -3.07 0.94 -3.48
CA ALA A 204 -3.91 1.24 -4.64
C ALA A 204 -3.62 2.63 -5.25
N THR A 205 -3.08 3.57 -4.49
CA THR A 205 -2.63 4.87 -5.02
C THR A 205 -1.42 4.72 -5.93
N LEU A 206 -0.51 3.82 -5.60
CA LEU A 206 0.62 3.47 -6.47
C LEU A 206 0.15 2.77 -7.75
N GLU A 207 -0.82 1.85 -7.65
CA GLU A 207 -1.43 1.22 -8.83
C GLU A 207 -2.03 2.26 -9.78
N ALA A 208 -2.81 3.20 -9.25
CA ALA A 208 -3.39 4.28 -10.04
C ALA A 208 -2.32 5.20 -10.67
N ALA A 209 -1.24 5.49 -9.94
CA ALA A 209 -0.12 6.29 -10.46
C ALA A 209 0.62 5.56 -11.61
N ILE A 210 0.90 4.27 -11.46
CA ILE A 210 1.53 3.46 -12.52
C ILE A 210 0.63 3.40 -13.76
N LEU A 211 -0.69 3.31 -13.58
CA LEU A 211 -1.67 3.32 -14.67
C LEU A 211 -1.96 4.73 -15.21
N ALA A 212 -1.25 5.74 -14.74
CA ALA A 212 -1.42 7.16 -15.11
C ALA A 212 -2.88 7.65 -14.98
N LYS A 213 -3.61 7.16 -13.96
CA LYS A 213 -5.02 7.54 -13.74
C LYS A 213 -5.11 8.74 -12.80
N PRO A 214 -5.87 9.78 -13.16
CA PRO A 214 -6.19 10.87 -12.24
C PRO A 214 -6.84 10.32 -10.97
N MET A 215 -6.42 10.81 -9.80
CA MET A 215 -6.95 10.30 -8.55
C MET A 215 -7.16 11.38 -7.49
N VAL A 216 -8.14 11.15 -6.63
CA VAL A 216 -8.33 11.85 -5.36
C VAL A 216 -8.05 10.88 -4.23
N VAL A 217 -7.02 11.17 -3.43
CA VAL A 217 -6.66 10.33 -2.30
C VAL A 217 -7.46 10.77 -1.07
N ILE A 218 -8.13 9.80 -0.44
CA ILE A 218 -8.87 10.03 0.81
C ILE A 218 -8.18 9.30 1.97
N TYR A 219 -8.16 9.98 3.12
CA TYR A 219 -7.68 9.39 4.36
C TYR A 219 -8.52 9.86 5.54
N LYS A 220 -9.12 8.91 6.24
CA LYS A 220 -9.85 9.19 7.47
C LYS A 220 -9.57 8.09 8.50
N SER A 221 -9.11 8.48 9.66
CA SER A 221 -8.93 7.58 10.81
C SER A 221 -9.51 8.22 12.08
N ASN A 222 -9.39 7.53 13.22
CA ASN A 222 -9.81 8.12 14.50
C ASN A 222 -9.02 9.40 14.79
N ASN A 223 -9.71 10.44 15.24
CA ASN A 223 -9.14 11.77 15.52
C ASN A 223 -7.89 11.72 16.40
N LEU A 224 -7.87 10.85 17.41
CA LEU A 224 -6.71 10.70 18.30
C LEU A 224 -5.48 10.14 17.58
N LYS A 225 -5.66 9.16 16.67
CA LYS A 225 -4.54 8.63 15.86
C LYS A 225 -4.03 9.66 14.87
N ASN A 226 -4.93 10.42 14.24
CA ASN A 226 -4.56 11.47 13.30
C ASN A 226 -3.78 12.58 14.01
N PHE A 227 -4.24 13.02 15.18
CA PHE A 227 -3.57 14.05 15.97
C PHE A 227 -2.15 13.64 16.38
N ILE A 228 -1.99 12.39 16.84
CA ILE A 228 -0.67 11.86 17.24
C ILE A 228 0.25 11.71 16.02
N LEU A 229 -0.26 11.19 14.89
CA LEU A 229 0.55 10.97 13.69
C LEU A 229 0.98 12.29 13.05
N SER A 230 0.05 13.25 12.88
CA SER A 230 0.36 14.53 12.22
C SER A 230 1.31 15.41 13.04
N ASN A 231 1.13 15.47 14.35
CA ASN A 231 1.90 16.39 15.19
C ASN A 231 3.25 15.83 15.66
N PHE A 232 3.39 14.50 15.78
CA PHE A 232 4.58 13.91 16.39
C PHE A 232 5.41 13.01 15.49
N PHE A 233 4.84 12.47 14.40
CA PHE A 233 5.52 11.42 13.65
C PHE A 233 5.69 11.65 12.15
N LEU A 234 4.78 12.36 11.49
CA LEU A 234 4.88 12.59 10.05
C LEU A 234 5.76 13.82 9.74
N LYS A 235 6.82 13.58 8.96
CA LYS A 235 7.70 14.62 8.41
C LYS A 235 7.53 14.77 6.89
N THR A 236 6.40 14.33 6.36
CA THR A 236 6.11 14.39 4.93
C THR A 236 4.91 15.31 4.67
N GLU A 237 4.97 16.08 3.60
CA GLU A 237 3.86 16.93 3.14
C GLU A 237 2.69 16.10 2.58
N TYR A 238 2.93 14.84 2.23
CA TYR A 238 1.97 13.97 1.56
C TYR A 238 1.61 12.76 2.41
N ILE A 239 0.35 12.34 2.37
CA ILE A 239 -0.19 11.18 3.10
C ILE A 239 -0.24 9.89 2.26
N SER A 240 0.24 9.94 1.05
CA SER A 240 0.39 8.82 0.13
C SER A 240 1.74 8.89 -0.59
N LEU A 241 2.18 7.73 -1.08
CA LEU A 241 3.35 7.62 -1.96
C LEU A 241 3.03 8.20 -3.32
#